data_aa9e4deea7731f003cbfef72ed471c2c
#
_entry.id   aa9e4deea7731f003cbfef72ed471c2c
#
_cell.length_a   1.000
_cell.length_b   1.000
_cell.length_c   1.000
_cell.angle_alpha   90.00
_cell.angle_beta   90.00
_cell.angle_gamma   90.00
#
_symmetry.space_group_name_H-M   'P 1'
#
loop_
_entity.id
_entity.type
_entity.pdbx_description
1 polymer ?
#
loop_
_entity_poly.entity_id
_entity_poly.type
_entity_poly.pdbx_seq_one_letter_code
_entity_poly.pdbx_strand_id
1 'polypeptide(L)'
;MNISMLERKINRENSYKLKPVSELKKGDKIPLVSDTMFHVMINNSSKKKYSAYLISLVLGLEYKEVYSSLIFVNNKLDREKYKDSSKTVDFVCRLNGKIIGIEMNNNSTKEALERNISYAADLYKSKMVSGEKYNYETVLQININNFTFEGNNKIMEEYSLRNEEGEEFTKKLKYIHIYLPNIKKKCYNKEKLNVLERLLLTFNEEENLSDITKGDRIME
;
A
#
# COMPACT_ATOMS: atom_id res chain seq x y z
N MET A 1 17.60 -7.27 21.72
CA MET A 1 17.12 -5.89 21.49
C MET A 1 16.40 -5.88 20.15
N ASN A 2 15.09 -5.64 20.13
CA ASN A 2 14.34 -5.58 18.87
C ASN A 2 14.62 -4.23 18.22
N ILE A 3 15.28 -4.24 17.07
CA ILE A 3 15.54 -3.05 16.25
C ILE A 3 14.22 -2.59 15.65
N SER A 4 13.90 -1.29 15.73
CA SER A 4 12.70 -0.73 15.11
C SER A 4 12.76 -0.87 13.59
N MET A 5 11.61 -0.83 12.92
CA MET A 5 11.54 -0.92 11.46
C MET A 5 12.39 0.17 10.78
N LEU A 6 12.40 1.40 11.32
CA LEU A 6 13.15 2.53 10.77
C LEU A 6 14.68 2.38 10.92
N GLU A 7 15.13 1.53 11.85
CA GLU A 7 16.56 1.25 12.08
C GLU A 7 17.08 0.08 11.25
N ARG A 8 16.17 -0.72 10.65
CA ARG A 8 16.56 -1.86 9.81
C ARG A 8 17.24 -1.37 8.54
N LYS A 9 18.25 -2.12 8.09
CA LYS A 9 18.94 -1.85 6.83
C LYS A 9 18.06 -2.28 5.65
N ILE A 10 17.89 -1.38 4.69
CA ILE A 10 17.09 -1.60 3.50
C ILE A 10 17.82 -2.53 2.54
N ASN A 11 17.11 -3.52 2.00
CA ASN A 11 17.55 -4.42 0.94
C ASN A 11 16.76 -4.17 -0.33
N ARG A 12 17.46 -3.95 -1.44
CA ARG A 12 16.88 -3.73 -2.79
C ARG A 12 17.03 -4.91 -3.72
N GLU A 13 17.54 -6.02 -3.24
CA GLU A 13 17.60 -7.24 -4.02
C GLU A 13 16.19 -7.65 -4.46
N ASN A 14 16.04 -8.02 -5.72
CA ASN A 14 14.75 -8.30 -6.37
C ASN A 14 13.75 -7.13 -6.44
N SER A 15 14.16 -5.88 -6.13
CA SER A 15 13.33 -4.70 -6.39
C SER A 15 13.07 -4.53 -7.88
N TYR A 16 11.89 -4.04 -8.23
CA TYR A 16 11.57 -3.70 -9.61
C TYR A 16 12.34 -2.44 -10.03
N LYS A 17 12.98 -2.50 -11.21
CA LYS A 17 13.69 -1.36 -11.77
C LYS A 17 12.73 -0.56 -12.65
N LEU A 18 12.56 0.72 -12.34
CA LEU A 18 11.78 1.63 -13.16
C LEU A 18 12.71 2.38 -14.12
N LYS A 19 12.32 2.45 -15.40
CA LYS A 19 12.98 3.33 -16.35
C LYS A 19 12.61 4.78 -16.01
N PRO A 20 13.57 5.71 -16.04
CA PRO A 20 13.25 7.14 -15.95
C PRO A 20 12.26 7.55 -17.04
N VAL A 21 11.36 8.47 -16.74
CA VAL A 21 10.35 8.96 -17.71
C VAL A 21 11.02 9.52 -18.98
N SER A 22 12.19 10.13 -18.84
CA SER A 22 13.00 10.65 -19.95
C SER A 22 13.51 9.58 -20.92
N GLU A 23 13.55 8.32 -20.51
CA GLU A 23 14.01 7.18 -21.31
C GLU A 23 12.87 6.37 -21.94
N LEU A 24 11.61 6.72 -21.62
CA LEU A 24 10.43 6.05 -22.15
C LEU A 24 10.22 6.43 -23.61
N LYS A 25 10.01 5.42 -24.45
CA LYS A 25 9.69 5.56 -25.87
C LYS A 25 8.19 5.34 -26.11
N LYS A 26 7.68 5.85 -27.22
CA LYS A 26 6.31 5.58 -27.65
C LYS A 26 6.10 4.06 -27.80
N GLY A 27 5.17 3.51 -27.05
CA GLY A 27 4.86 2.06 -27.04
C GLY A 27 5.48 1.29 -25.88
N ASP A 28 6.37 1.93 -25.09
CA ASP A 28 6.84 1.31 -23.86
C ASP A 28 5.67 1.20 -22.87
N LYS A 29 5.57 0.07 -22.21
CA LYS A 29 4.63 -0.14 -21.15
C LYS A 29 5.17 0.45 -19.85
N ILE A 30 4.30 1.03 -19.06
CA ILE A 30 4.64 1.61 -17.76
C ILE A 30 4.10 0.68 -16.67
N PRO A 31 4.98 0.06 -15.87
CA PRO A 31 4.54 -0.90 -14.84
C PRO A 31 3.71 -0.23 -13.75
N LEU A 32 2.80 -0.99 -13.14
CA LEU A 32 1.92 -0.51 -12.07
C LEU A 32 2.68 -0.06 -10.80
N VAL A 33 3.89 -0.54 -10.59
CA VAL A 33 4.75 -0.04 -9.50
C VAL A 33 5.17 1.42 -9.69
N SER A 34 5.03 2.01 -10.88
CA SER A 34 5.28 3.43 -11.06
C SER A 34 4.19 4.27 -10.38
N ASP A 35 4.57 5.34 -9.70
CA ASP A 35 3.65 6.22 -8.97
C ASP A 35 2.48 6.69 -9.86
N THR A 36 2.79 7.08 -11.10
CA THR A 36 1.77 7.53 -12.06
C THR A 36 0.76 6.44 -12.41
N MET A 37 1.23 5.23 -12.76
CA MET A 37 0.33 4.14 -13.16
C MET A 37 -0.44 3.59 -11.97
N PHE A 38 0.21 3.50 -10.80
CA PHE A 38 -0.47 3.11 -9.57
C PHE A 38 -1.63 4.05 -9.27
N HIS A 39 -1.38 5.37 -9.30
CA HIS A 39 -2.41 6.38 -9.11
C HIS A 39 -3.55 6.26 -10.13
N VAL A 40 -3.24 6.13 -11.44
CA VAL A 40 -4.24 6.00 -12.51
C VAL A 40 -5.10 4.73 -12.36
N MET A 41 -4.53 3.64 -11.87
CA MET A 41 -5.24 2.37 -11.74
C MET A 41 -6.00 2.27 -10.43
N ILE A 42 -5.41 2.68 -9.33
CA ILE A 42 -5.97 2.47 -7.99
C ILE A 42 -6.83 3.65 -7.55
N ASN A 43 -6.43 4.90 -7.83
CA ASN A 43 -7.18 6.10 -7.46
C ASN A 43 -8.13 6.60 -8.56
N ASN A 44 -8.79 5.68 -9.25
CA ASN A 44 -9.74 6.01 -10.31
C ASN A 44 -11.09 5.34 -10.02
N SER A 45 -12.12 6.14 -9.74
CA SER A 45 -13.46 5.64 -9.41
C SER A 45 -14.10 4.79 -10.51
N SER A 46 -13.79 5.07 -11.80
CA SER A 46 -14.25 4.24 -12.92
C SER A 46 -13.56 2.86 -12.96
N LYS A 47 -12.47 2.71 -12.24
CA LYS A 47 -11.69 1.48 -12.09
C LYS A 47 -11.80 0.86 -10.69
N LYS A 48 -12.84 1.21 -9.94
CA LYS A 48 -13.10 0.77 -8.56
C LYS A 48 -12.86 -0.73 -8.32
N LYS A 49 -13.10 -1.56 -9.33
CA LYS A 49 -12.92 -3.01 -9.23
C LYS A 49 -11.51 -3.40 -8.80
N TYR A 50 -10.48 -2.70 -9.27
CA TYR A 50 -9.08 -3.03 -8.95
C TYR A 50 -8.71 -2.64 -7.52
N SER A 51 -9.12 -1.44 -7.08
CA SER A 51 -8.92 -1.00 -5.68
C SER A 51 -9.66 -1.90 -4.70
N ALA A 52 -10.92 -2.22 -5.01
CA ALA A 52 -11.72 -3.11 -4.18
C ALA A 52 -11.12 -4.52 -4.10
N TYR A 53 -10.58 -5.03 -5.22
CA TYR A 53 -9.97 -6.36 -5.24
C TYR A 53 -8.67 -6.39 -4.44
N LEU A 54 -7.79 -5.42 -4.63
CA LEU A 54 -6.56 -5.31 -3.83
C LEU A 54 -6.88 -5.25 -2.32
N ILE A 55 -7.79 -4.37 -1.92
CA ILE A 55 -8.18 -4.22 -0.52
C ILE A 55 -8.80 -5.50 0.04
N SER A 56 -9.68 -6.17 -0.72
CA SER A 56 -10.30 -7.41 -0.29
C SER A 56 -9.26 -8.49 0.01
N LEU A 57 -8.26 -8.65 -0.85
CA LEU A 57 -7.19 -9.61 -0.67
C LEU A 57 -6.25 -9.26 0.49
N VAL A 58 -5.90 -7.98 0.65
CA VAL A 58 -5.01 -7.54 1.75
C VAL A 58 -5.70 -7.72 3.11
N LEU A 59 -7.00 -7.45 3.18
CA LEU A 59 -7.76 -7.51 4.44
C LEU A 59 -8.44 -8.86 4.69
N GLY A 60 -8.38 -9.79 3.74
CA GLY A 60 -9.07 -11.08 3.83
C GLY A 60 -10.60 -10.95 3.85
N LEU A 61 -11.15 -9.96 3.13
CA LEU A 61 -12.58 -9.67 3.04
C LEU A 61 -13.18 -10.17 1.73
N GLU A 62 -14.50 -10.41 1.72
CA GLU A 62 -15.21 -10.75 0.50
C GLU A 62 -15.20 -9.58 -0.50
N TYR A 63 -14.79 -9.85 -1.75
CA TYR A 63 -14.68 -8.83 -2.80
C TYR A 63 -15.99 -8.05 -3.02
N LYS A 64 -17.13 -8.76 -3.06
CA LYS A 64 -18.45 -8.12 -3.30
C LYS A 64 -18.80 -7.14 -2.20
N GLU A 65 -18.49 -7.47 -0.95
CA GLU A 65 -18.70 -6.59 0.21
C GLU A 65 -17.82 -5.35 0.08
N VAL A 66 -16.52 -5.52 -0.18
CA VAL A 66 -15.59 -4.41 -0.36
C VAL A 66 -16.02 -3.54 -1.54
N TYR A 67 -16.35 -4.14 -2.69
CA TYR A 67 -16.75 -3.39 -3.88
C TYR A 67 -18.01 -2.55 -3.65
N SER A 68 -19.02 -3.09 -2.95
CA SER A 68 -20.26 -2.34 -2.66
C SER A 68 -20.05 -1.19 -1.68
N SER A 69 -19.22 -1.40 -0.64
CA SER A 69 -19.07 -0.48 0.50
C SER A 69 -17.93 0.52 0.35
N LEU A 70 -17.00 0.32 -0.59
CA LEU A 70 -15.86 1.20 -0.80
C LEU A 70 -16.28 2.55 -1.36
N ILE A 71 -15.86 3.63 -0.71
CA ILE A 71 -16.11 5.01 -1.12
C ILE A 71 -14.76 5.70 -1.29
N PHE A 72 -14.50 6.28 -2.48
CA PHE A 72 -13.31 7.08 -2.73
C PHE A 72 -13.37 8.39 -1.95
N VAL A 73 -12.26 8.77 -1.34
CA VAL A 73 -12.12 10.01 -0.58
C VAL A 73 -11.05 10.86 -1.24
N ASN A 74 -11.13 12.18 -1.06
CA ASN A 74 -10.07 13.08 -1.51
C ASN A 74 -8.75 12.70 -0.82
N ASN A 75 -7.73 12.46 -1.61
CA ASN A 75 -6.40 12.05 -1.15
C ASN A 75 -5.47 13.22 -0.81
N LYS A 76 -5.93 14.47 -1.00
CA LYS A 76 -5.19 15.66 -0.58
C LYS A 76 -5.44 15.88 0.91
N LEU A 77 -4.36 15.83 1.68
CA LEU A 77 -4.38 16.15 3.09
C LEU A 77 -4.42 17.67 3.26
N ASP A 78 -5.17 18.16 4.26
CA ASP A 78 -5.30 19.59 4.52
C ASP A 78 -3.92 20.19 4.79
N ARG A 79 -3.65 21.31 4.10
CA ARG A 79 -2.43 22.09 4.31
C ARG A 79 -2.58 22.87 5.61
N GLU A 80 -1.94 22.45 6.67
CA GLU A 80 -1.64 23.38 7.74
C GLU A 80 -0.73 24.49 7.18
N LYS A 81 -0.94 25.73 7.62
CA LYS A 81 -0.45 27.02 7.08
C LYS A 81 1.08 27.19 6.91
N TYR A 82 1.85 26.13 6.83
CA TYR A 82 3.30 26.16 6.63
C TYR A 82 3.69 25.65 5.25
N LYS A 83 4.69 26.26 4.65
CA LYS A 83 5.33 26.08 3.32
C LYS A 83 5.67 24.65 2.86
N ASP A 84 4.90 23.66 3.30
CA ASP A 84 5.14 22.26 2.94
C ASP A 84 4.59 21.91 1.57
N SER A 85 5.37 21.14 0.84
CA SER A 85 4.95 20.42 -0.36
C SER A 85 3.61 19.76 -0.12
N SER A 86 2.69 19.83 -1.08
CA SER A 86 1.37 19.22 -0.98
C SER A 86 1.48 17.73 -0.62
N LYS A 87 1.13 17.40 0.62
CA LYS A 87 1.06 16.00 1.07
C LYS A 87 -0.14 15.35 0.37
N THR A 88 0.12 14.37 -0.46
CA THR A 88 -0.90 13.63 -1.18
C THR A 88 -0.63 12.16 -0.97
N VAL A 89 -1.60 11.45 -0.42
CA VAL A 89 -1.57 9.98 -0.34
C VAL A 89 -1.96 9.43 -1.72
N ASP A 90 -1.30 8.38 -2.20
CA ASP A 90 -1.57 7.84 -3.54
C ASP A 90 -3.04 7.43 -3.71
N PHE A 91 -3.62 6.83 -2.66
CA PHE A 91 -5.02 6.45 -2.64
C PHE A 91 -5.61 6.52 -1.24
N VAL A 92 -6.81 7.07 -1.12
CA VAL A 92 -7.60 7.08 0.14
C VAL A 92 -9.04 6.65 -0.14
N CYS A 93 -9.55 5.76 0.69
CA CYS A 93 -10.96 5.39 0.65
C CYS A 93 -11.55 5.18 2.06
N ARG A 94 -12.89 5.11 2.11
CA ARG A 94 -13.63 4.60 3.26
C ARG A 94 -14.20 3.24 2.97
N LEU A 95 -14.12 2.37 3.97
CA LEU A 95 -14.70 1.04 3.94
C LEU A 95 -15.24 0.68 5.33
N ASN A 96 -16.57 0.53 5.45
CA ASN A 96 -17.23 0.10 6.69
C ASN A 96 -16.77 0.91 7.94
N GLY A 97 -16.76 2.24 7.85
CA GLY A 97 -16.36 3.14 8.96
C GLY A 97 -14.83 3.18 9.23
N LYS A 98 -14.02 2.65 8.33
CA LYS A 98 -12.56 2.74 8.39
C LYS A 98 -12.04 3.63 7.25
N ILE A 99 -10.98 4.36 7.50
CA ILE A 99 -10.20 5.06 6.49
C ILE A 99 -9.03 4.15 6.09
N ILE A 100 -8.85 3.95 4.80
CA ILE A 100 -7.75 3.15 4.24
C ILE A 100 -6.93 4.08 3.36
N GLY A 101 -5.66 4.29 3.73
CA GLY A 101 -4.64 4.90 2.90
C GLY A 101 -3.79 3.83 2.24
N ILE A 102 -3.42 4.00 0.96
CA ILE A 102 -2.49 3.10 0.27
C ILE A 102 -1.39 3.94 -0.37
N GLU A 103 -0.15 3.53 -0.16
CA GLU A 103 1.06 4.14 -0.71
C GLU A 103 1.88 3.11 -1.48
N MET A 104 2.37 3.50 -2.66
CA MET A 104 3.35 2.75 -3.42
C MET A 104 4.75 3.34 -3.18
N ASN A 105 5.59 2.63 -2.46
CA ASN A 105 6.92 3.09 -2.10
C ASN A 105 7.98 2.51 -3.04
N ASN A 106 8.38 3.28 -4.05
CA ASN A 106 9.49 2.94 -4.94
C ASN A 106 10.84 3.37 -4.36
N ASN A 107 10.85 4.52 -3.68
CA ASN A 107 12.04 5.05 -3.04
C ASN A 107 12.21 4.43 -1.65
N SER A 108 13.26 3.65 -1.51
CA SER A 108 13.63 2.98 -0.27
C SER A 108 14.44 3.90 0.64
N THR A 109 13.82 4.98 1.10
CA THR A 109 14.45 5.88 2.07
C THR A 109 13.72 5.81 3.40
N LYS A 110 14.44 6.09 4.50
CA LYS A 110 13.81 6.19 5.83
C LYS A 110 12.77 7.29 5.85
N GLU A 111 13.03 8.39 5.13
CA GLU A 111 12.11 9.52 4.98
C GLU A 111 10.78 9.09 4.33
N ALA A 112 10.79 8.16 3.38
CA ALA A 112 9.56 7.62 2.80
C ALA A 112 8.71 6.87 3.83
N LEU A 113 9.34 6.10 4.72
CA LEU A 113 8.64 5.40 5.80
C LEU A 113 8.09 6.36 6.85
N GLU A 114 8.89 7.38 7.25
CA GLU A 114 8.46 8.43 8.17
C GLU A 114 7.31 9.25 7.57
N ARG A 115 7.36 9.54 6.27
CA ARG A 115 6.27 10.19 5.54
C ARG A 115 4.98 9.37 5.63
N ASN A 116 5.04 8.06 5.47
CA ASN A 116 3.87 7.19 5.56
C ASN A 116 3.26 7.19 6.98
N ILE A 117 4.10 7.30 8.01
CA ILE A 117 3.63 7.49 9.40
C ILE A 117 2.90 8.83 9.52
N SER A 118 3.49 9.91 8.98
CA SER A 118 2.86 11.25 8.96
C SER A 118 1.51 11.22 8.23
N TYR A 119 1.40 10.54 7.09
CA TYR A 119 0.14 10.42 6.35
C TYR A 119 -0.94 9.72 7.16
N ALA A 120 -0.61 8.61 7.81
CA ALA A 120 -1.55 7.90 8.66
C ALA A 120 -2.03 8.76 9.85
N ALA A 121 -1.12 9.55 10.44
CA ALA A 121 -1.44 10.48 11.50
C ALA A 121 -2.37 11.62 11.01
N ASP A 122 -2.12 12.16 9.82
CA ASP A 122 -2.95 13.19 9.21
C ASP A 122 -4.34 12.64 8.84
N LEU A 123 -4.44 11.43 8.31
CA LEU A 123 -5.71 10.75 8.08
C LEU A 123 -6.48 10.54 9.38
N TYR A 124 -5.79 10.21 10.47
CA TYR A 124 -6.38 10.02 11.78
C TYR A 124 -6.94 11.33 12.36
N LYS A 125 -6.24 12.45 12.14
CA LYS A 125 -6.66 13.79 12.56
C LYS A 125 -7.79 14.38 11.71
N SER A 126 -7.91 13.99 10.44
CA SER A 126 -8.67 14.71 9.40
C SER A 126 -10.17 14.89 9.66
N LYS A 127 -10.68 14.40 10.78
CA LYS A 127 -12.08 14.53 11.20
C LYS A 127 -12.29 15.07 12.62
N MET A 128 -11.35 15.83 13.14
CA MET A 128 -11.60 16.60 14.35
C MET A 128 -12.51 17.79 14.03
N VAL A 129 -13.80 17.66 14.31
CA VAL A 129 -14.69 18.81 14.37
C VAL A 129 -14.59 19.39 15.78
N SER A 130 -14.20 20.66 15.85
CA SER A 130 -14.10 21.38 17.12
C SER A 130 -15.44 21.33 17.84
N GLY A 131 -15.45 20.83 19.08
CA GLY A 131 -16.64 20.75 19.95
C GLY A 131 -17.38 19.42 19.96
N GLU A 132 -17.03 18.45 19.11
CA GLU A 132 -17.59 17.10 19.15
C GLU A 132 -16.75 16.16 20.05
N LYS A 133 -17.39 15.09 20.56
CA LYS A 133 -16.68 14.04 21.29
C LYS A 133 -15.64 13.40 20.36
N TYR A 134 -14.44 13.17 20.86
CA TYR A 134 -13.35 12.48 20.15
C TYR A 134 -13.79 11.07 19.68
N ASN A 135 -14.33 10.98 18.46
CA ASN A 135 -14.71 9.71 17.84
C ASN A 135 -13.97 9.53 16.54
N TYR A 136 -12.68 9.16 16.65
CA TYR A 136 -11.84 8.91 15.48
C TYR A 136 -12.23 7.64 14.75
N GLU A 137 -12.26 7.70 13.42
CA GLU A 137 -12.37 6.51 12.58
C GLU A 137 -11.08 5.66 12.70
N THR A 138 -11.19 4.38 12.48
CA THR A 138 -10.01 3.51 12.36
C THR A 138 -9.27 3.83 11.08
N VAL A 139 -7.96 4.03 11.16
CA VAL A 139 -7.08 4.23 10.00
C VAL A 139 -6.23 2.98 9.77
N LEU A 140 -6.27 2.48 8.56
CA LEU A 140 -5.38 1.44 8.05
C LEU A 140 -4.48 2.04 6.98
N GLN A 141 -3.18 2.08 7.22
CA GLN A 141 -2.19 2.52 6.24
C GLN A 141 -1.53 1.30 5.61
N ILE A 142 -1.78 1.08 4.32
CA ILE A 142 -1.19 0.00 3.53
C ILE A 142 -0.03 0.58 2.73
N ASN A 143 1.16 0.03 2.93
CA ASN A 143 2.40 0.44 2.29
C ASN A 143 2.88 -0.71 1.41
N ILE A 144 2.83 -0.54 0.10
CA ILE A 144 3.35 -1.49 -0.88
C ILE A 144 4.78 -1.07 -1.19
N ASN A 145 5.76 -1.86 -0.76
CA ASN A 145 7.16 -1.49 -0.81
C ASN A 145 7.88 -2.24 -1.93
N ASN A 146 8.48 -1.50 -2.85
CA ASN A 146 9.40 -2.02 -3.87
C ASN A 146 10.82 -2.19 -3.29
N PHE A 147 10.92 -2.52 -2.02
CA PHE A 147 12.13 -2.86 -1.29
C PHE A 147 11.76 -3.76 -0.10
N THR A 148 12.74 -4.35 0.55
CA THR A 148 12.60 -5.06 1.82
C THR A 148 13.71 -4.67 2.78
N PHE A 149 13.84 -5.35 3.90
CA PHE A 149 14.90 -5.14 4.87
C PHE A 149 15.81 -6.36 4.94
N GLU A 150 17.07 -6.17 5.32
CA GLU A 150 18.01 -7.27 5.53
C GLU A 150 17.41 -8.29 6.52
N GLY A 151 17.46 -9.57 6.14
CA GLY A 151 16.91 -10.66 6.93
C GLY A 151 15.39 -10.81 6.93
N ASN A 152 14.65 -9.89 6.30
CA ASN A 152 13.19 -9.99 6.19
C ASN A 152 12.77 -10.85 4.98
N ASN A 153 12.13 -11.98 5.23
CA ASN A 153 11.55 -12.85 4.20
C ASN A 153 10.01 -12.86 4.20
N LYS A 154 9.36 -12.02 5.04
CA LYS A 154 7.91 -11.94 5.10
C LYS A 154 7.37 -11.22 3.88
N ILE A 155 6.22 -11.66 3.37
CA ILE A 155 5.48 -11.00 2.30
C ILE A 155 4.73 -9.79 2.84
N MET A 156 4.15 -9.93 4.03
CA MET A 156 3.35 -8.90 4.67
C MET A 156 3.62 -8.87 6.18
N GLU A 157 3.65 -7.66 6.75
CA GLU A 157 3.74 -7.42 8.19
C GLU A 157 2.69 -6.39 8.61
N GLU A 158 2.04 -6.65 9.74
CA GLU A 158 1.12 -5.71 10.38
C GLU A 158 1.79 -5.09 11.63
N TYR A 159 1.65 -3.78 11.79
CA TYR A 159 2.13 -3.03 12.95
C TYR A 159 0.96 -2.33 13.61
N SER A 160 0.93 -2.36 14.95
CA SER A 160 -0.02 -1.64 15.79
C SER A 160 0.68 -1.08 17.02
N LEU A 161 0.01 -0.15 17.71
CA LEU A 161 0.52 0.39 18.96
C LEU A 161 0.29 -0.62 20.10
N ARG A 162 1.38 -1.07 20.73
CA ARG A 162 1.38 -2.06 21.80
C ARG A 162 2.31 -1.66 22.93
N ASN A 163 2.02 -2.12 24.15
CA ASN A 163 2.95 -2.03 25.26
C ASN A 163 4.05 -3.12 25.17
N GLU A 164 4.93 -3.16 26.15
CA GLU A 164 6.07 -4.09 26.20
C GLU A 164 5.64 -5.56 26.31
N GLU A 165 4.46 -5.81 26.90
CA GLU A 165 3.84 -7.14 27.03
C GLU A 165 3.11 -7.58 25.77
N GLY A 166 3.00 -6.69 24.75
CA GLY A 166 2.32 -6.95 23.49
C GLY A 166 0.82 -6.68 23.51
N GLU A 167 0.29 -6.08 24.57
CA GLU A 167 -1.11 -5.67 24.64
C GLU A 167 -1.39 -4.48 23.72
N GLU A 168 -2.44 -4.56 22.95
CA GLU A 168 -2.80 -3.54 21.97
C GLU A 168 -3.41 -2.31 22.66
N PHE A 169 -2.72 -1.16 22.59
CA PHE A 169 -3.20 0.11 23.15
C PHE A 169 -4.46 0.61 22.44
N THR A 170 -4.51 0.47 21.10
CA THR A 170 -5.67 0.86 20.30
C THR A 170 -5.73 0.09 19.00
N LYS A 171 -6.94 -0.23 18.53
CA LYS A 171 -7.19 -0.81 17.21
C LYS A 171 -7.40 0.24 16.12
N LYS A 172 -7.33 1.52 16.48
CA LYS A 172 -7.71 2.62 15.59
C LYS A 172 -6.61 3.07 14.63
N LEU A 173 -5.36 2.63 14.83
CA LEU A 173 -4.25 2.95 13.94
C LEU A 173 -3.42 1.70 13.68
N LYS A 174 -3.36 1.29 12.42
CA LYS A 174 -2.60 0.13 11.97
C LYS A 174 -1.85 0.42 10.69
N TYR A 175 -0.68 -0.21 10.54
CA TYR A 175 0.13 -0.17 9.33
C TYR A 175 0.28 -1.58 8.80
N ILE A 176 0.09 -1.74 7.50
CA ILE A 176 0.35 -2.99 6.79
C ILE A 176 1.46 -2.71 5.78
N HIS A 177 2.56 -3.43 5.88
CA HIS A 177 3.66 -3.36 4.94
C HIS A 177 3.69 -4.62 4.10
N ILE A 178 3.70 -4.45 2.77
CA ILE A 178 3.80 -5.51 1.78
C ILE A 178 5.13 -5.34 1.05
N TYR A 179 5.88 -6.43 0.86
CA TYR A 179 7.22 -6.42 0.31
C TYR A 179 7.27 -7.13 -1.04
N LEU A 180 7.21 -6.37 -2.14
CA LEU A 180 7.22 -6.91 -3.50
C LEU A 180 8.47 -7.76 -3.82
N PRO A 181 9.71 -7.39 -3.38
CA PRO A 181 10.89 -8.20 -3.65
C PRO A 181 10.80 -9.63 -3.07
N ASN A 182 10.13 -9.80 -1.92
CA ASN A 182 9.96 -11.10 -1.31
C ASN A 182 8.97 -11.99 -2.09
N ILE A 183 7.95 -11.38 -2.71
CA ILE A 183 7.03 -12.08 -3.61
C ILE A 183 7.78 -12.53 -4.87
N LYS A 184 8.60 -11.65 -5.46
CA LYS A 184 9.42 -11.94 -6.64
C LYS A 184 10.41 -13.08 -6.36
N LYS A 185 11.09 -13.05 -5.19
CA LYS A 185 11.98 -14.13 -4.73
C LYS A 185 11.24 -15.47 -4.64
N LYS A 186 10.04 -15.49 -4.05
CA LYS A 186 9.20 -16.67 -3.94
C LYS A 186 8.82 -17.23 -5.32
N CYS A 187 8.49 -16.35 -6.27
CA CYS A 187 8.22 -16.74 -7.66
C CYS A 187 9.43 -17.38 -8.32
N TYR A 188 10.62 -16.79 -8.20
CA TYR A 188 11.87 -17.36 -8.75
C TYR A 188 12.22 -18.71 -8.15
N ASN A 189 11.91 -18.92 -6.89
CA ASN A 189 12.08 -20.22 -6.21
C ASN A 189 11.02 -21.26 -6.62
N LYS A 190 10.10 -20.91 -7.54
CA LYS A 190 8.98 -21.77 -7.98
C LYS A 190 8.06 -22.19 -6.83
N GLU A 191 7.98 -21.41 -5.79
CA GLU A 191 7.05 -21.64 -4.69
C GLU A 191 5.62 -21.29 -5.11
N LYS A 192 4.64 -21.98 -4.50
CA LYS A 192 3.23 -21.71 -4.77
C LYS A 192 2.84 -20.32 -4.26
N LEU A 193 2.29 -19.51 -5.15
CA LEU A 193 1.80 -18.16 -4.85
C LEU A 193 0.29 -18.20 -4.53
N ASN A 194 -0.12 -17.44 -3.54
CA ASN A 194 -1.53 -17.17 -3.28
C ASN A 194 -2.08 -16.09 -4.23
N VAL A 195 -3.38 -15.80 -4.13
CA VAL A 195 -4.06 -14.85 -5.03
C VAL A 195 -3.52 -13.43 -4.89
N LEU A 196 -3.28 -12.94 -3.66
CA LEU A 196 -2.69 -11.63 -3.42
C LEU A 196 -1.27 -11.52 -4.01
N GLU A 197 -0.45 -12.53 -3.81
CA GLU A 197 0.92 -12.58 -4.34
C GLU A 197 0.93 -12.55 -5.86
N ARG A 198 0.01 -13.30 -6.52
CA ARG A 198 -0.15 -13.26 -7.97
C ARG A 198 -0.59 -11.88 -8.45
N LEU A 199 -1.60 -11.27 -7.80
CA LEU A 199 -2.01 -9.90 -8.14
C LEU A 199 -0.85 -8.93 -8.06
N LEU A 200 -0.05 -8.98 -6.99
CA LEU A 200 1.07 -8.05 -6.77
C LEU A 200 2.23 -8.28 -7.74
N LEU A 201 2.42 -9.50 -8.25
CA LEU A 201 3.37 -9.75 -9.35
C LEU A 201 2.96 -9.04 -10.64
N THR A 202 1.67 -8.86 -10.92
CA THR A 202 1.22 -8.13 -12.11
C THR A 202 1.58 -6.63 -12.09
N PHE A 203 2.07 -6.12 -10.95
CA PHE A 203 2.55 -4.74 -10.83
C PHE A 203 3.84 -4.51 -11.60
N ASN A 204 4.54 -5.59 -11.96
CA ASN A 204 5.69 -5.55 -12.85
C ASN A 204 5.37 -6.28 -14.16
N GLU A 205 5.66 -5.64 -15.29
CA GLU A 205 5.36 -6.17 -16.63
C GLU A 205 6.41 -7.16 -17.17
N GLU A 206 7.49 -7.40 -16.42
CA GLU A 206 8.54 -8.35 -16.84
C GLU A 206 8.08 -9.82 -16.76
N GLU A 207 6.96 -10.10 -16.09
CA GLU A 207 6.40 -11.43 -15.92
C GLU A 207 5.33 -11.73 -16.97
N ASN A 208 5.14 -12.99 -17.31
CA ASN A 208 4.08 -13.42 -18.21
C ASN A 208 2.71 -13.34 -17.50
N LEU A 209 2.03 -12.22 -17.69
CA LEU A 209 0.76 -11.91 -17.00
C LEU A 209 -0.31 -12.98 -17.24
N SER A 210 -0.36 -13.58 -18.46
CA SER A 210 -1.36 -14.61 -18.78
C SER A 210 -1.24 -15.84 -17.89
N ASP A 211 -0.02 -16.22 -17.51
CA ASP A 211 0.20 -17.37 -16.64
C ASP A 211 -0.06 -17.04 -15.16
N ILE A 212 0.18 -15.78 -14.77
CA ILE A 212 -0.05 -15.29 -13.41
C ILE A 212 -1.53 -15.14 -13.12
N THR A 213 -2.31 -14.62 -14.07
CA THR A 213 -3.73 -14.27 -13.89
C THR A 213 -4.70 -15.40 -14.25
N LYS A 214 -4.22 -16.48 -14.85
CA LYS A 214 -5.03 -17.58 -15.33
C LYS A 214 -6.00 -18.11 -14.27
N GLY A 215 -7.30 -18.08 -14.61
CA GLY A 215 -8.39 -18.55 -13.75
C GLY A 215 -8.87 -17.53 -12.72
N ASP A 216 -8.34 -16.30 -12.73
CA ASP A 216 -8.85 -15.22 -11.89
C ASP A 216 -9.65 -14.21 -12.73
N ARG A 217 -10.98 -14.30 -12.65
CA ARG A 217 -11.91 -13.48 -13.46
C ARG A 217 -11.83 -11.97 -13.22
N ILE A 218 -11.18 -11.53 -12.15
CA ILE A 218 -11.02 -10.10 -11.84
C ILE A 218 -9.71 -9.57 -12.40
N MET A 219 -8.68 -10.41 -12.44
CA MET A 219 -7.39 -10.06 -13.01
C MET A 219 -7.36 -10.16 -14.54
N GLU A 220 -8.10 -11.11 -15.13
CA GLU A 220 -8.31 -11.24 -16.58
C GLU A 220 -9.18 -10.09 -17.13
#